data_e9a9df292308b0699828e39c4ce1723f
#
_entry.id   e9a9df292308b0699828e39c4ce1723f
#
_cell.length_a   1.000
_cell.length_b   1.000
_cell.length_c   1.000
_cell.angle_alpha   90.00
_cell.angle_beta   90.00
_cell.angle_gamma   90.00
#
_symmetry.space_group_name_H-M   'P 1'
#
loop_
_entity.id
_entity.type
_entity.pdbx_description
1 polymer ?
#
loop_
_entity_poly.entity_id
_entity_poly.type
_entity_poly.pdbx_seq_one_letter_code
_entity_poly.pdbx_strand_id
1 'polypeptide(L)'
;MTRRRWIADEVAGNRAWITGEHARHLARVLRARIGQEFDISTGAELRRGRIVSMDEERVEFELREPAPHSREIDLAVALSIFKFDRMEWAIEKSVELGAARILPLIAARTDLRLADAAAKRVDRWRRIAQQAAEQSRRLLAPEISGPIRFEELLSIPGATRIVLSETEHRLMLKDALSQPEDSVQLAFGPEGGWTEEELNAFRETGWISASLGRTVLRAETAVIAALAVAKSMLEP
;
A
#
# COMPACT_ATOMS: atom_id res chain seq x y z
N MET A 1 24.50 -11.33 5.44
CA MET A 1 23.21 -11.85 5.93
C MET A 1 22.24 -10.68 6.04
N THR A 2 21.11 -10.75 5.37
CA THR A 2 20.09 -9.69 5.43
C THR A 2 19.36 -9.83 6.76
N ARG A 3 19.44 -8.81 7.63
CA ARG A 3 18.72 -8.79 8.92
C ARG A 3 17.22 -8.69 8.69
N ARG A 4 16.42 -9.27 9.58
CA ARG A 4 14.97 -9.09 9.55
C ARG A 4 14.63 -7.66 9.98
N ARG A 5 13.65 -7.06 9.30
CA ARG A 5 13.10 -5.74 9.60
C ARG A 5 11.79 -5.87 10.35
N TRP A 6 11.57 -4.93 11.28
CA TRP A 6 10.34 -4.76 12.01
C TRP A 6 9.93 -3.30 12.00
N ILE A 7 8.63 -3.06 12.00
CA ILE A 7 8.07 -1.71 12.17
C ILE A 7 7.75 -1.56 13.65
N ALA A 8 8.27 -0.50 14.29
CA ALA A 8 8.00 -0.23 15.69
C ALA A 8 6.56 0.26 15.88
N ASP A 9 5.88 -0.26 16.91
CA ASP A 9 4.55 0.22 17.31
C ASP A 9 4.65 1.54 18.07
N GLU A 10 5.75 1.73 18.82
CA GLU A 10 6.03 2.93 19.60
C GLU A 10 7.49 3.33 19.47
N VAL A 11 7.77 4.62 19.43
CA VAL A 11 9.14 5.18 19.40
C VAL A 11 9.25 6.37 20.36
N ALA A 12 10.28 6.38 21.20
CA ALA A 12 10.59 7.51 22.07
C ALA A 12 12.11 7.69 22.20
N GLY A 13 12.63 8.79 21.63
CA GLY A 13 14.06 9.08 21.62
C GLY A 13 14.87 7.99 20.92
N ASN A 14 15.76 7.32 21.65
CA ASN A 14 16.55 6.20 21.14
C ASN A 14 15.98 4.82 21.51
N ARG A 15 14.69 4.74 21.83
CA ARG A 15 13.98 3.51 22.17
C ARG A 15 12.83 3.27 21.20
N ALA A 16 12.59 1.99 20.91
CA ALA A 16 11.45 1.53 20.13
C ALA A 16 10.87 0.28 20.76
N TRP A 17 9.57 0.09 20.59
CA TRP A 17 8.87 -1.08 21.11
C TRP A 17 8.06 -1.75 20.04
N ILE A 18 8.05 -3.09 20.11
CA ILE A 18 7.16 -3.96 19.37
C ILE A 18 6.27 -4.65 20.39
N THR A 19 4.96 -4.68 20.13
CA THR A 19 3.96 -5.16 21.10
C THR A 19 3.08 -6.26 20.52
N GLY A 20 2.29 -6.90 21.39
CA GLY A 20 1.23 -7.82 21.01
C GLY A 20 1.69 -9.05 20.22
N GLU A 21 1.07 -9.29 19.06
CA GLU A 21 1.33 -10.49 18.25
C GLU A 21 2.76 -10.54 17.71
N HIS A 22 3.33 -9.40 17.35
CA HIS A 22 4.71 -9.31 16.86
C HIS A 22 5.73 -9.57 17.97
N ALA A 23 5.48 -9.09 19.19
CA ALA A 23 6.33 -9.40 20.35
C ALA A 23 6.31 -10.92 20.63
N ARG A 24 5.12 -11.54 20.63
CA ARG A 24 4.99 -13.00 20.75
C ARG A 24 5.71 -13.77 19.65
N HIS A 25 5.63 -13.27 18.40
CA HIS A 25 6.35 -13.88 17.28
C HIS A 25 7.88 -13.82 17.49
N LEU A 26 8.41 -12.67 17.90
CA LEU A 26 9.83 -12.50 18.22
C LEU A 26 10.26 -13.47 19.34
N ALA A 27 9.50 -13.52 20.44
CA ALA A 27 9.85 -14.32 21.60
C ALA A 27 9.71 -15.83 21.35
N ARG A 28 8.56 -16.28 20.86
CA ARG A 28 8.20 -17.71 20.77
C ARG A 28 8.66 -18.38 19.48
N VAL A 29 8.45 -17.71 18.34
CA VAL A 29 8.71 -18.32 17.03
C VAL A 29 10.17 -18.12 16.62
N LEU A 30 10.66 -16.88 16.68
CA LEU A 30 12.04 -16.57 16.32
C LEU A 30 13.01 -16.84 17.47
N ARG A 31 12.51 -17.02 18.68
CA ARG A 31 13.34 -17.25 19.87
C ARG A 31 14.46 -16.22 20.00
N ALA A 32 14.09 -14.97 19.74
CA ALA A 32 15.02 -13.84 19.83
C ALA A 32 15.61 -13.74 21.23
N ARG A 33 16.77 -13.11 21.38
CA ARG A 33 17.48 -13.00 22.65
C ARG A 33 17.85 -11.55 22.94
N ILE A 34 17.93 -11.19 24.20
CA ILE A 34 18.50 -9.90 24.64
C ILE A 34 19.90 -9.75 24.03
N GLY A 35 20.18 -8.57 23.49
CA GLY A 35 21.41 -8.27 22.77
C GLY A 35 21.39 -8.57 21.28
N GLN A 36 20.39 -9.30 20.76
CA GLN A 36 20.25 -9.53 19.32
C GLN A 36 19.83 -8.25 18.59
N GLU A 37 20.30 -8.10 17.35
CA GLU A 37 20.07 -6.90 16.54
C GLU A 37 19.12 -7.19 15.38
N PHE A 38 18.26 -6.20 15.10
CA PHE A 38 17.32 -6.16 13.99
C PHE A 38 17.35 -4.78 13.33
N ASP A 39 16.82 -4.70 12.11
CA ASP A 39 16.54 -3.43 11.48
C ASP A 39 15.13 -2.97 11.94
N ILE A 40 15.06 -1.83 12.61
CA ILE A 40 13.83 -1.27 13.17
C ILE A 40 13.45 -0.03 12.37
N SER A 41 12.26 -0.07 11.76
CA SER A 41 11.66 1.12 11.18
C SER A 41 10.96 1.92 12.28
N THR A 42 11.29 3.20 12.34
CA THR A 42 10.64 4.16 13.25
C THR A 42 9.48 4.89 12.58
N GLY A 43 9.21 4.56 11.30
CA GLY A 43 8.28 5.29 10.45
C GLY A 43 8.91 6.49 9.74
N ALA A 44 9.91 7.13 10.33
CA ALA A 44 10.65 8.22 9.70
C ALA A 44 11.96 7.74 9.05
N GLU A 45 12.61 6.77 9.67
CA GLU A 45 13.90 6.25 9.24
C GLU A 45 14.05 4.76 9.62
N LEU A 46 15.01 4.10 9.00
CA LEU A 46 15.45 2.77 9.38
C LEU A 46 16.66 2.88 10.29
N ARG A 47 16.60 2.26 11.45
CA ARG A 47 17.70 2.23 12.42
C ARG A 47 18.04 0.81 12.86
N ARG A 48 19.28 0.60 13.24
CA ARG A 48 19.68 -0.63 13.88
C ARG A 48 19.15 -0.64 15.31
N GLY A 49 18.39 -1.66 15.69
CA GLY A 49 17.83 -1.83 17.03
C GLY A 49 18.40 -3.07 17.71
N ARG A 50 18.88 -2.93 18.94
CA ARG A 50 19.33 -4.03 19.80
C ARG A 50 18.30 -4.30 20.88
N ILE A 51 17.87 -5.56 21.03
CA ILE A 51 16.95 -5.95 22.11
C ILE A 51 17.61 -5.71 23.47
N VAL A 52 16.94 -4.92 24.32
CA VAL A 52 17.38 -4.61 25.69
C VAL A 52 16.47 -5.22 26.75
N SER A 53 15.18 -5.39 26.43
CA SER A 53 14.19 -6.06 27.27
C SER A 53 13.20 -6.81 26.38
N MET A 54 12.68 -7.93 26.87
CA MET A 54 11.72 -8.74 26.11
C MET A 54 10.89 -9.60 27.06
N ASP A 55 9.58 -9.54 26.83
CA ASP A 55 8.61 -10.52 27.30
C ASP A 55 7.68 -10.96 26.14
N GLU A 56 6.58 -11.64 26.43
CA GLU A 56 5.66 -12.15 25.39
C GLU A 56 4.75 -11.06 24.83
N GLU A 57 4.56 -9.95 25.51
CA GLU A 57 3.66 -8.86 25.12
C GLU A 57 4.42 -7.63 24.59
N ARG A 58 5.70 -7.50 24.92
CA ARG A 58 6.49 -6.31 24.57
C ARG A 58 7.98 -6.64 24.40
N VAL A 59 8.56 -6.14 23.32
CA VAL A 59 10.00 -6.20 23.05
C VAL A 59 10.52 -4.78 22.93
N GLU A 60 11.53 -4.42 23.72
CA GLU A 60 12.15 -3.11 23.72
C GLU A 60 13.50 -3.16 23.01
N PHE A 61 13.71 -2.18 22.14
CA PHE A 61 14.94 -1.99 21.39
C PHE A 61 15.63 -0.69 21.76
N GLU A 62 16.93 -0.74 21.93
CA GLU A 62 17.80 0.42 21.89
C GLU A 62 18.15 0.72 20.44
N LEU A 63 17.73 1.88 19.93
CA LEU A 63 18.02 2.32 18.57
C LEU A 63 19.45 2.87 18.49
N ARG A 64 20.16 2.47 17.44
CA ARG A 64 21.54 2.86 17.18
C ARG A 64 21.64 3.66 15.87
N GLU A 65 22.74 3.48 15.14
CA GLU A 65 23.01 4.15 13.88
C GLU A 65 21.87 3.95 12.83
N PRO A 66 21.63 4.94 11.96
CA PRO A 66 20.73 4.78 10.82
C PRO A 66 21.18 3.62 9.93
N ALA A 67 20.25 2.88 9.38
CA ALA A 67 20.48 1.85 8.37
C ALA A 67 20.10 2.38 6.98
N PRO A 68 20.81 1.99 5.92
CA PRO A 68 20.49 2.40 4.55
C PRO A 68 19.08 1.95 4.16
N HIS A 69 18.31 2.86 3.56
CA HIS A 69 17.01 2.57 2.95
C HIS A 69 16.79 3.47 1.73
N SER A 70 15.99 2.98 0.77
CA SER A 70 15.56 3.78 -0.38
C SER A 70 14.39 4.69 0.03
N ARG A 71 14.31 5.89 -0.56
CA ARG A 71 13.13 6.76 -0.43
C ARG A 71 11.92 6.03 -1.03
N GLU A 72 10.85 5.94 -0.28
CA GLU A 72 9.58 5.41 -0.81
C GLU A 72 8.88 6.50 -1.64
N ILE A 73 8.23 6.07 -2.73
CA ILE A 73 7.49 6.96 -3.62
C ILE A 73 6.10 7.21 -3.02
N ASP A 74 5.57 8.42 -3.15
CA ASP A 74 4.17 8.70 -2.78
C ASP A 74 3.22 8.16 -3.85
N LEU A 75 2.97 6.87 -3.80
CA LEU A 75 2.09 6.13 -4.72
C LEU A 75 0.77 5.79 -4.03
N ALA A 76 -0.31 6.45 -4.44
CA ALA A 76 -1.66 6.19 -3.95
C ALA A 76 -2.44 5.27 -4.90
N VAL A 77 -3.20 4.34 -4.34
CA VAL A 77 -4.02 3.36 -5.06
C VAL A 77 -5.48 3.55 -4.67
N ALA A 78 -6.30 4.09 -5.57
CA ALA A 78 -7.75 4.07 -5.44
C ALA A 78 -8.27 2.74 -6.00
N LEU A 79 -8.65 1.83 -5.11
CA LEU A 79 -9.01 0.46 -5.43
C LEU A 79 -10.52 0.29 -5.29
N SER A 80 -11.26 0.20 -6.40
CA SER A 80 -12.68 -0.11 -6.33
C SER A 80 -12.93 -1.40 -5.59
N ILE A 81 -13.99 -1.41 -4.76
CA ILE A 81 -14.33 -2.57 -3.95
C ILE A 81 -14.85 -3.68 -4.85
N PHE A 82 -14.26 -4.86 -4.74
CA PHE A 82 -14.66 -6.10 -5.38
C PHE A 82 -14.61 -7.26 -4.37
N LYS A 83 -14.71 -8.50 -4.80
CA LYS A 83 -14.73 -9.69 -3.92
C LYS A 83 -13.57 -9.64 -2.92
N PHE A 84 -13.88 -9.74 -1.63
CA PHE A 84 -12.95 -9.45 -0.54
C PHE A 84 -11.71 -10.33 -0.51
N ASP A 85 -11.82 -11.60 -0.90
CA ASP A 85 -10.66 -12.50 -1.01
C ASP A 85 -9.63 -11.98 -2.01
N ARG A 86 -10.07 -11.54 -3.18
CA ARG A 86 -9.21 -10.95 -4.21
C ARG A 86 -8.74 -9.55 -3.84
N MET A 87 -9.60 -8.75 -3.19
CA MET A 87 -9.23 -7.42 -2.72
C MET A 87 -8.15 -7.50 -1.63
N GLU A 88 -8.25 -8.45 -0.70
CA GLU A 88 -7.24 -8.68 0.32
C GLU A 88 -5.88 -9.07 -0.31
N TRP A 89 -5.91 -9.91 -1.34
CA TRP A 89 -4.72 -10.25 -2.11
C TRP A 89 -4.15 -9.05 -2.89
N ALA A 90 -5.01 -8.24 -3.52
CA ALA A 90 -4.59 -7.03 -4.22
C ALA A 90 -3.97 -6.00 -3.24
N ILE A 91 -4.54 -5.84 -2.04
CA ILE A 91 -3.97 -4.99 -0.98
C ILE A 91 -2.59 -5.50 -0.59
N GLU A 92 -2.43 -6.79 -0.28
CA GLU A 92 -1.14 -7.39 0.07
C GLU A 92 -0.08 -7.08 -1.01
N LYS A 93 -0.41 -7.33 -2.28
CA LYS A 93 0.54 -7.09 -3.39
C LYS A 93 0.78 -5.61 -3.68
N SER A 94 -0.22 -4.74 -3.43
CA SER A 94 -0.02 -3.29 -3.51
C SER A 94 1.02 -2.82 -2.51
N VAL A 95 0.99 -3.36 -1.30
CA VAL A 95 1.99 -3.05 -0.27
C VAL A 95 3.38 -3.52 -0.68
N GLU A 96 3.52 -4.75 -1.15
CA GLU A 96 4.80 -5.30 -1.63
C GLU A 96 5.39 -4.49 -2.80
N LEU A 97 4.51 -3.91 -3.63
CA LEU A 97 4.88 -3.10 -4.79
C LEU A 97 5.04 -1.60 -4.49
N GLY A 98 4.94 -1.19 -3.21
CA GLY A 98 5.33 0.15 -2.82
C GLY A 98 4.17 1.15 -2.67
N ALA A 99 2.90 0.75 -2.71
CA ALA A 99 1.79 1.66 -2.45
C ALA A 99 1.93 2.32 -1.07
N ALA A 100 1.92 3.66 -1.02
CA ALA A 100 2.00 4.44 0.22
C ALA A 100 0.62 4.69 0.83
N ARG A 101 -0.42 4.73 -0.01
CA ARG A 101 -1.82 4.91 0.42
C ARG A 101 -2.73 4.00 -0.40
N ILE A 102 -3.75 3.42 0.26
CA ILE A 102 -4.80 2.63 -0.39
C ILE A 102 -6.15 3.21 -0.01
N LEU A 103 -6.92 3.57 -1.01
CA LEU A 103 -8.24 4.19 -0.90
C LEU A 103 -9.28 3.21 -1.43
N PRO A 104 -9.97 2.43 -0.57
CA PRO A 104 -11.08 1.60 -0.99
C PRO A 104 -12.19 2.46 -1.59
N LEU A 105 -12.58 2.21 -2.84
CA LEU A 105 -13.44 3.07 -3.62
C LEU A 105 -14.79 2.42 -3.91
N ILE A 106 -15.88 3.14 -3.66
CA ILE A 106 -17.23 2.75 -4.10
C ILE A 106 -17.49 3.42 -5.45
N ALA A 107 -17.37 2.64 -6.51
CA ALA A 107 -17.66 3.04 -7.89
C ALA A 107 -19.10 2.69 -8.26
N ALA A 108 -19.60 3.23 -9.37
CA ALA A 108 -20.98 3.04 -9.81
C ALA A 108 -21.39 1.56 -10.00
N ARG A 109 -20.45 0.73 -10.48
CA ARG A 109 -20.66 -0.71 -10.69
C ARG A 109 -20.13 -1.59 -9.56
N THR A 110 -19.84 -1.02 -8.41
CA THR A 110 -19.51 -1.79 -7.21
C THR A 110 -20.76 -2.54 -6.72
N ASP A 111 -20.62 -3.81 -6.38
CA ASP A 111 -21.71 -4.58 -5.75
C ASP A 111 -22.12 -3.94 -4.42
N LEU A 112 -23.41 -3.60 -4.29
CA LEU A 112 -23.93 -2.89 -3.11
C LEU A 112 -23.70 -3.63 -1.80
N ARG A 113 -23.77 -4.98 -1.81
CA ARG A 113 -23.53 -5.78 -0.60
C ARG A 113 -22.06 -5.72 -0.17
N LEU A 114 -21.14 -5.65 -1.13
CA LEU A 114 -19.72 -5.47 -0.84
C LEU A 114 -19.44 -4.05 -0.34
N ALA A 115 -20.05 -3.03 -0.95
CA ALA A 115 -19.94 -1.64 -0.51
C ALA A 115 -20.40 -1.48 0.95
N ASP A 116 -21.58 -2.00 1.30
CA ASP A 116 -22.13 -1.93 2.66
C ASP A 116 -21.29 -2.66 3.70
N ALA A 117 -20.64 -3.77 3.31
CA ALA A 117 -19.79 -4.56 4.20
C ALA A 117 -18.35 -4.05 4.32
N ALA A 118 -17.91 -3.19 3.41
CA ALA A 118 -16.51 -2.77 3.27
C ALA A 118 -15.97 -2.06 4.52
N ALA A 119 -16.76 -1.18 5.14
CA ALA A 119 -16.35 -0.47 6.35
C ALA A 119 -15.93 -1.41 7.49
N LYS A 120 -16.59 -2.57 7.60
CA LYS A 120 -16.27 -3.61 8.62
C LYS A 120 -14.98 -4.39 8.30
N ARG A 121 -14.44 -4.23 7.09
CA ARG A 121 -13.22 -4.92 6.64
C ARG A 121 -11.95 -4.10 6.81
N VAL A 122 -12.06 -2.80 7.03
CA VAL A 122 -10.91 -1.88 7.06
C VAL A 122 -9.82 -2.33 8.04
N ASP A 123 -10.20 -2.72 9.26
CA ASP A 123 -9.21 -3.16 10.26
C ASP A 123 -8.51 -4.47 9.87
N ARG A 124 -9.21 -5.34 9.14
CA ARG A 124 -8.60 -6.53 8.56
C ARG A 124 -7.63 -6.17 7.44
N TRP A 125 -7.98 -5.24 6.56
CA TRP A 125 -7.12 -4.76 5.49
C TRP A 125 -5.86 -4.08 6.03
N ARG A 126 -5.99 -3.27 7.08
CA ARG A 126 -4.84 -2.66 7.78
C ARG A 126 -3.89 -3.70 8.35
N ARG A 127 -4.41 -4.78 8.95
CA ARG A 127 -3.56 -5.88 9.44
C ARG A 127 -2.82 -6.61 8.32
N ILE A 128 -3.49 -6.87 7.18
CA ILE A 128 -2.85 -7.45 6.00
C ILE A 128 -1.75 -6.53 5.49
N ALA A 129 -2.02 -5.23 5.40
CA ALA A 129 -1.05 -4.24 4.95
C ALA A 129 0.17 -4.16 5.88
N GLN A 130 -0.05 -4.21 7.19
CA GLN A 130 1.03 -4.24 8.18
C GLN A 130 1.93 -5.46 7.99
N GLN A 131 1.35 -6.65 7.89
CA GLN A 131 2.09 -7.90 7.69
C GLN A 131 2.86 -7.91 6.35
N ALA A 132 2.24 -7.41 5.29
CA ALA A 132 2.89 -7.30 3.98
C ALA A 132 4.05 -6.30 4.00
N ALA A 133 3.90 -5.16 4.69
CA ALA A 133 4.96 -4.16 4.83
C ALA A 133 6.18 -4.72 5.57
N GLU A 134 5.98 -5.48 6.62
CA GLU A 134 7.06 -6.15 7.35
C GLU A 134 7.76 -7.21 6.51
N GLN A 135 6.98 -8.03 5.81
CA GLN A 135 7.52 -9.06 4.92
C GLN A 135 8.33 -8.46 3.78
N SER A 136 7.83 -7.38 3.17
CA SER A 136 8.48 -6.67 2.05
C SER A 136 9.53 -5.66 2.51
N ARG A 137 9.78 -5.54 3.82
CA ARG A 137 10.79 -4.66 4.43
C ARG A 137 10.58 -3.18 4.14
N ARG A 138 9.34 -2.74 4.13
CA ARG A 138 9.01 -1.33 4.04
C ARG A 138 9.30 -0.59 5.35
N LEU A 139 9.44 0.73 5.28
CA LEU A 139 9.58 1.58 6.48
C LEU A 139 8.27 1.72 7.22
N LEU A 140 7.17 1.83 6.48
CA LEU A 140 5.81 1.97 7.00
C LEU A 140 4.86 1.06 6.25
N ALA A 141 3.82 0.62 6.94
CA ALA A 141 2.63 0.12 6.28
C ALA A 141 1.92 1.29 5.57
N PRO A 142 1.28 1.05 4.40
CA PRO A 142 0.50 2.09 3.76
C PRO A 142 -0.69 2.49 4.63
N GLU A 143 -1.09 3.75 4.51
CA GLU A 143 -2.36 4.20 5.06
C GLU A 143 -3.52 3.56 4.29
N ILE A 144 -4.48 2.94 4.99
CA ILE A 144 -5.74 2.46 4.42
C ILE A 144 -6.88 3.27 5.01
N SER A 145 -7.54 4.06 4.14
CA SER A 145 -8.72 4.85 4.52
C SER A 145 -9.97 3.97 4.74
N GLY A 146 -11.02 4.55 5.31
CA GLY A 146 -12.36 4.01 5.13
C GLY A 146 -12.77 4.03 3.65
N PRO A 147 -13.83 3.27 3.27
CA PRO A 147 -14.38 3.35 1.93
C PRO A 147 -14.80 4.78 1.58
N ILE A 148 -14.37 5.27 0.44
CA ILE A 148 -14.74 6.59 -0.09
C ILE A 148 -15.65 6.46 -1.30
N ARG A 149 -16.47 7.48 -1.57
CA ARG A 149 -17.28 7.56 -2.76
C ARG A 149 -16.49 8.09 -3.94
N PHE A 150 -16.99 7.85 -5.14
CA PHE A 150 -16.33 8.27 -6.38
C PHE A 150 -16.08 9.80 -6.42
N GLU A 151 -17.04 10.60 -6.01
CA GLU A 151 -16.94 12.07 -5.99
C GLU A 151 -15.88 12.55 -4.99
N GLU A 152 -15.70 11.84 -3.90
CA GLU A 152 -14.65 12.15 -2.91
C GLU A 152 -13.26 11.91 -3.49
N LEU A 153 -13.09 10.82 -4.27
CA LEU A 153 -11.83 10.54 -4.97
C LEU A 153 -11.43 11.69 -5.91
N LEU A 154 -12.38 12.20 -6.68
CA LEU A 154 -12.12 13.30 -7.63
C LEU A 154 -11.63 14.59 -6.95
N SER A 155 -12.00 14.77 -5.68
CA SER A 155 -11.64 15.93 -4.86
C SER A 155 -10.29 15.78 -4.16
N ILE A 156 -9.70 14.59 -4.11
CA ILE A 156 -8.39 14.35 -3.48
C ILE A 156 -7.30 14.97 -4.38
N PRO A 157 -6.50 15.89 -3.85
CA PRO A 157 -5.39 16.46 -4.61
C PRO A 157 -4.34 15.39 -4.89
N GLY A 158 -3.76 15.46 -6.06
CA GLY A 158 -2.67 14.59 -6.48
C GLY A 158 -1.98 15.20 -7.69
N ALA A 159 -0.68 14.97 -7.82
CA ALA A 159 0.10 15.55 -8.90
C ALA A 159 -0.17 14.80 -10.21
N THR A 160 0.27 13.56 -10.36
CA THR A 160 -0.03 12.72 -11.53
C THR A 160 -1.17 11.77 -11.20
N ARG A 161 -2.34 11.96 -11.80
CA ARG A 161 -3.54 11.14 -11.56
C ARG A 161 -3.91 10.34 -12.79
N ILE A 162 -3.93 9.01 -12.66
CA ILE A 162 -4.15 8.10 -13.79
C ILE A 162 -5.29 7.13 -13.44
N VAL A 163 -6.29 7.04 -14.31
CA VAL A 163 -7.32 6.03 -14.27
C VAL A 163 -6.99 4.90 -15.25
N LEU A 164 -6.93 3.67 -14.76
CA LEU A 164 -6.74 2.48 -15.59
C LEU A 164 -8.08 2.09 -16.22
N SER A 165 -8.13 2.07 -17.54
CA SER A 165 -9.34 1.76 -18.31
C SER A 165 -9.06 0.75 -19.40
N GLU A 166 -9.93 -0.26 -19.52
CA GLU A 166 -9.90 -1.25 -20.59
C GLU A 166 -10.35 -0.68 -21.95
N THR A 167 -11.05 0.47 -21.93
CA THR A 167 -11.48 1.17 -23.14
C THR A 167 -10.43 2.14 -23.68
N GLU A 168 -9.35 2.38 -22.94
CA GLU A 168 -8.23 3.19 -23.42
C GLU A 168 -7.29 2.32 -24.29
N HIS A 169 -7.02 2.75 -25.52
CA HIS A 169 -6.21 2.00 -26.49
C HIS A 169 -5.01 2.78 -27.04
N ARG A 170 -4.90 4.06 -26.72
CA ARG A 170 -3.89 4.97 -27.29
C ARG A 170 -2.73 5.22 -26.36
N LEU A 171 -2.99 5.39 -25.06
CA LEU A 171 -1.98 5.74 -24.08
C LEU A 171 -1.71 4.56 -23.13
N MET A 172 -0.50 4.05 -23.18
CA MET A 172 -0.06 3.03 -22.22
C MET A 172 0.34 3.65 -20.89
N LEU A 173 0.14 2.93 -19.79
CA LEU A 173 0.51 3.38 -18.45
C LEU A 173 1.98 3.84 -18.36
N LYS A 174 2.91 3.10 -18.98
CA LYS A 174 4.34 3.47 -19.00
C LYS A 174 4.59 4.84 -19.63
N ASP A 175 3.81 5.18 -20.68
CA ASP A 175 3.96 6.45 -21.38
C ASP A 175 3.33 7.59 -20.59
N ALA A 176 2.21 7.33 -19.90
CA ALA A 176 1.59 8.27 -18.95
C ALA A 176 2.49 8.57 -17.74
N LEU A 177 3.38 7.66 -17.37
CA LEU A 177 4.35 7.79 -16.28
C LEU A 177 5.75 8.25 -16.76
N SER A 178 5.91 8.69 -18.01
CA SER A 178 7.22 9.09 -18.54
C SER A 178 7.79 10.35 -17.88
N GLN A 179 6.95 11.23 -17.36
CA GLN A 179 7.34 12.45 -16.62
C GLN A 179 6.40 12.62 -15.42
N PRO A 180 6.49 11.77 -14.41
CA PRO A 180 5.62 11.86 -13.24
C PRO A 180 6.06 13.03 -12.36
N GLU A 181 5.10 13.62 -11.67
CA GLU A 181 5.37 14.53 -10.57
C GLU A 181 5.73 13.77 -9.29
N ASP A 182 5.96 14.49 -8.18
CA ASP A 182 6.41 13.90 -6.90
C ASP A 182 5.45 12.88 -6.27
N SER A 183 4.17 12.89 -6.68
CA SER A 183 3.18 11.90 -6.25
C SER A 183 2.38 11.36 -7.42
N VAL A 184 2.04 10.07 -7.35
CA VAL A 184 1.25 9.36 -8.37
C VAL A 184 0.03 8.75 -7.72
N GLN A 185 -1.13 8.92 -8.36
CA GLN A 185 -2.38 8.31 -7.94
C GLN A 185 -2.95 7.45 -9.08
N LEU A 186 -3.16 6.16 -8.80
CA LEU A 186 -3.72 5.20 -9.76
C LEU A 186 -5.12 4.78 -9.32
N ALA A 187 -6.11 4.86 -10.22
CA ALA A 187 -7.47 4.42 -9.94
C ALA A 187 -7.80 3.14 -10.74
N PHE A 188 -8.39 2.16 -10.05
CA PHE A 188 -8.76 0.85 -10.58
C PHE A 188 -10.26 0.62 -10.44
N GLY A 189 -10.92 0.28 -11.54
CA GLY A 189 -12.36 0.01 -11.60
C GLY A 189 -12.75 -1.31 -10.93
N PRO A 190 -14.06 -1.49 -10.65
CA PRO A 190 -14.60 -2.76 -10.19
C PRO A 190 -14.61 -3.80 -11.32
N GLU A 191 -15.02 -5.04 -11.03
CA GLU A 191 -15.09 -6.14 -12.01
C GLU A 191 -15.96 -5.79 -13.24
N GLY A 192 -16.93 -4.89 -13.09
CA GLY A 192 -17.76 -4.39 -14.20
C GLY A 192 -17.16 -3.21 -14.97
N GLY A 193 -15.93 -2.78 -14.63
CA GLY A 193 -15.27 -1.61 -15.22
C GLY A 193 -15.92 -0.29 -14.83
N TRP A 194 -15.43 0.81 -15.37
CA TRP A 194 -15.96 2.16 -15.19
C TRP A 194 -17.19 2.40 -16.06
N THR A 195 -18.09 3.29 -15.65
CA THR A 195 -19.13 3.82 -16.53
C THR A 195 -18.57 4.93 -17.41
N GLU A 196 -19.33 5.30 -18.49
CA GLU A 196 -18.93 6.45 -19.32
C GLU A 196 -18.96 7.76 -18.56
N GLU A 197 -19.94 7.91 -17.64
CA GLU A 197 -20.05 9.07 -16.77
C GLU A 197 -18.86 9.20 -15.85
N GLU A 198 -18.39 8.10 -15.23
CA GLU A 198 -17.19 8.10 -14.40
C GLU A 198 -15.94 8.45 -15.21
N LEU A 199 -15.77 7.88 -16.42
CA LEU A 199 -14.64 8.19 -17.28
C LEU A 199 -14.65 9.64 -17.76
N ASN A 200 -15.83 10.22 -18.00
CA ASN A 200 -15.97 11.64 -18.33
C ASN A 200 -15.60 12.52 -17.13
N ALA A 201 -16.09 12.20 -15.93
CA ALA A 201 -15.76 12.93 -14.71
C ALA A 201 -14.27 12.88 -14.37
N PHE A 202 -13.61 11.73 -14.56
CA PHE A 202 -12.15 11.63 -14.46
C PHE A 202 -11.45 12.60 -15.41
N ARG A 203 -11.87 12.63 -16.69
CA ARG A 203 -11.27 13.51 -17.69
C ARG A 203 -11.48 15.00 -17.36
N GLU A 204 -12.69 15.39 -16.97
CA GLU A 204 -13.03 16.77 -16.59
C GLU A 204 -12.25 17.25 -15.37
N THR A 205 -11.89 16.35 -14.47
CA THR A 205 -11.09 16.66 -13.29
C THR A 205 -9.58 16.47 -13.50
N GLY A 206 -9.13 16.24 -14.74
CA GLY A 206 -7.72 16.21 -15.10
C GLY A 206 -7.01 14.89 -14.84
N TRP A 207 -7.75 13.78 -14.72
CA TRP A 207 -7.17 12.45 -14.72
C TRP A 207 -6.79 12.00 -16.12
N ILE A 208 -5.68 11.29 -16.24
CA ILE A 208 -5.19 10.71 -17.48
C ILE A 208 -5.72 9.29 -17.58
N SER A 209 -6.43 8.95 -18.65
CA SER A 209 -6.83 7.57 -18.91
C SER A 209 -5.67 6.80 -19.54
N ALA A 210 -5.34 5.63 -18.99
CA ALA A 210 -4.26 4.79 -19.48
C ALA A 210 -4.62 3.31 -19.53
N SER A 211 -3.96 2.60 -20.44
CA SER A 211 -4.13 1.17 -20.71
C SER A 211 -2.97 0.33 -20.18
N LEU A 212 -3.25 -0.92 -19.84
CA LEU A 212 -2.24 -1.95 -19.53
C LEU A 212 -1.98 -2.90 -20.70
N GLY A 213 -2.60 -2.65 -21.86
CA GLY A 213 -2.46 -3.47 -23.05
C GLY A 213 -3.80 -3.90 -23.64
N ARG A 214 -3.74 -4.84 -24.60
CA ARG A 214 -4.91 -5.23 -25.40
C ARG A 214 -5.83 -6.26 -24.73
N THR A 215 -5.36 -6.91 -23.69
CA THR A 215 -6.12 -7.95 -22.98
C THR A 215 -6.85 -7.38 -21.79
N VAL A 216 -8.11 -7.77 -21.60
CA VAL A 216 -8.85 -7.42 -20.38
C VAL A 216 -8.28 -8.21 -19.21
N LEU A 217 -7.79 -7.49 -18.20
CA LEU A 217 -7.26 -8.07 -16.98
C LEU A 217 -8.34 -8.09 -15.90
N ARG A 218 -8.29 -9.09 -15.01
CA ARG A 218 -9.06 -9.01 -13.76
C ARG A 218 -8.56 -7.86 -12.90
N ALA A 219 -9.42 -7.30 -12.06
CA ALA A 219 -9.10 -6.13 -11.23
C ALA A 219 -7.80 -6.34 -10.43
N GLU A 220 -7.68 -7.46 -9.72
CA GLU A 220 -6.49 -7.82 -8.95
C GLU A 220 -5.22 -7.93 -9.81
N THR A 221 -5.35 -8.45 -11.02
CA THR A 221 -4.22 -8.55 -11.97
C THR A 221 -3.82 -7.18 -12.50
N ALA A 222 -4.81 -6.34 -12.82
CA ALA A 222 -4.57 -4.98 -13.29
C ALA A 222 -3.83 -4.14 -12.24
N VAL A 223 -4.20 -4.26 -10.97
CA VAL A 223 -3.52 -3.59 -9.84
C VAL A 223 -2.05 -3.99 -9.78
N ILE A 224 -1.77 -5.28 -9.78
CA ILE A 224 -0.39 -5.77 -9.68
C ILE A 224 0.45 -5.35 -10.89
N ALA A 225 -0.10 -5.50 -12.09
CA ALA A 225 0.59 -5.13 -13.33
C ALA A 225 0.90 -3.63 -13.37
N ALA A 226 -0.09 -2.79 -13.04
CA ALA A 226 0.08 -1.34 -13.02
C ALA A 226 1.12 -0.90 -11.99
N LEU A 227 1.07 -1.46 -10.78
CA LEU A 227 2.03 -1.11 -9.72
C LEU A 227 3.46 -1.59 -10.06
N ALA A 228 3.61 -2.74 -10.70
CA ALA A 228 4.91 -3.21 -11.17
C ALA A 228 5.50 -2.26 -12.23
N VAL A 229 4.67 -1.79 -13.18
CA VAL A 229 5.08 -0.78 -14.16
C VAL A 229 5.42 0.54 -13.47
N ALA A 230 4.55 1.04 -12.59
CA ALA A 230 4.79 2.29 -11.87
C ALA A 230 6.08 2.22 -11.05
N LYS A 231 6.29 1.15 -10.31
CA LYS A 231 7.52 0.95 -9.54
C LYS A 231 8.77 0.98 -10.44
N SER A 232 8.75 0.28 -11.57
CA SER A 232 9.86 0.25 -12.53
C SER A 232 10.15 1.62 -13.18
N MET A 233 9.12 2.48 -13.30
CA MET A 233 9.27 3.81 -13.91
C MET A 233 9.68 4.88 -12.89
N LEU A 234 9.33 4.70 -11.63
CA LEU A 234 9.47 5.69 -10.56
C LEU A 234 10.68 5.42 -9.65
N GLU A 235 11.12 4.16 -9.54
CA GLU A 235 12.35 3.82 -8.82
C GLU A 235 13.52 3.79 -9.80
N PRO A 236 14.58 4.61 -9.59
CA PRO A 236 15.76 4.67 -10.45
C PRO A 236 16.62 3.41 -10.40
#